data_6aee0d92ea4ce424c5da604b0d571186
#
_entry.id   6aee0d92ea4ce424c5da604b0d571186
#
_cell.length_a   1.000
_cell.length_b   1.000
_cell.length_c   1.000
_cell.angle_alpha   90.00
_cell.angle_beta   90.00
_cell.angle_gamma   90.00
#
_symmetry.space_group_name_H-M   'P 1'
#
loop_
_entity.id
_entity.type
_entity.pdbx_description
1 polymer ?
#
loop_
_entity_poly.entity_id
_entity_poly.type
_entity_poly.pdbx_seq_one_letter_code
_entity_poly.pdbx_strand_id
1 'polypeptide(L)'
;PLDHYFTLLGPCHAEEVAAEKLSYLTFSGTTHQAAQEIAAHFNSEYINTIVNTDIYGSQFASVLKNIYALGAGIAHGLEYGDNFLSVYIANCANEMANFLQKCDHCEGATKVEVAPNYNASVYLGDLLVTCYSLYSRNRTFGNMIGKGYSVKAAQLELNMVAEGYNASKCIHEINEQYGAEMPIATAIYQILWKHVHAANGFAEIEKILL
;
A
#
# COMPACT_ATOMS: atom_id res chain seq x y z
N PRO A 1 -20.56 17.68 1.18
CA PRO A 1 -20.96 16.71 2.18
C PRO A 1 -20.34 15.36 1.89
N LEU A 2 -19.80 14.68 2.89
CA LEU A 2 -19.17 13.35 2.74
C LEU A 2 -20.19 12.24 2.44
N ASP A 3 -21.48 12.53 2.56
CA ASP A 3 -22.58 11.57 2.39
C ASP A 3 -22.64 10.93 0.99
N HIS A 4 -21.99 11.54 0.00
CA HIS A 4 -21.88 11.03 -1.37
C HIS A 4 -20.44 10.72 -1.78
N TYR A 5 -19.54 10.56 -0.80
CA TYR A 5 -18.14 10.22 -1.05
C TYR A 5 -17.93 8.73 -0.83
N PHE A 6 -17.35 8.07 -1.82
CA PHE A 6 -17.01 6.65 -1.77
C PHE A 6 -15.57 6.47 -2.25
N THR A 7 -14.87 5.51 -1.67
CA THR A 7 -13.60 5.02 -2.22
C THR A 7 -13.82 3.69 -2.90
N LEU A 8 -13.08 3.46 -3.97
CA LEU A 8 -13.07 2.23 -4.73
C LEU A 8 -11.63 1.73 -4.82
N LEU A 9 -11.30 0.70 -4.05
CA LEU A 9 -9.96 0.20 -3.84
C LEU A 9 -9.94 -1.33 -3.76
N GLY A 10 -8.75 -1.95 -3.82
CA GLY A 10 -8.59 -3.38 -3.63
C GLY A 10 -7.68 -4.05 -4.67
N PRO A 11 -7.45 -5.36 -4.56
CA PRO A 11 -6.62 -6.12 -5.49
C PRO A 11 -7.28 -6.25 -6.86
N CYS A 12 -7.05 -5.27 -7.73
CA CYS A 12 -7.72 -5.13 -9.01
C CYS A 12 -6.80 -4.46 -10.05
N HIS A 13 -5.86 -5.21 -10.62
CA HIS A 13 -5.03 -4.72 -11.70
C HIS A 13 -5.83 -4.63 -13.00
N ALA A 14 -5.73 -3.51 -13.71
CA ALA A 14 -6.49 -3.24 -14.94
C ALA A 14 -6.25 -4.29 -16.02
N GLU A 15 -5.03 -4.80 -16.13
CA GLU A 15 -4.63 -5.85 -17.07
C GLU A 15 -5.35 -7.17 -16.79
N GLU A 16 -5.56 -7.50 -15.51
CA GLU A 16 -6.29 -8.71 -15.11
C GLU A 16 -7.78 -8.56 -15.33
N VAL A 17 -8.34 -7.41 -15.02
CA VAL A 17 -9.76 -7.10 -15.31
C VAL A 17 -10.02 -7.14 -16.80
N ALA A 18 -9.16 -6.55 -17.62
CA ALA A 18 -9.27 -6.60 -19.09
C ALA A 18 -9.19 -8.03 -19.65
N ALA A 19 -8.52 -8.94 -18.93
CA ALA A 19 -8.45 -10.37 -19.25
C ALA A 19 -9.55 -11.21 -18.55
N GLU A 20 -10.57 -10.57 -17.98
CA GLU A 20 -11.69 -11.20 -17.26
C GLU A 20 -11.24 -12.14 -16.13
N LYS A 21 -10.13 -11.79 -15.45
CA LYS A 21 -9.67 -12.50 -14.26
C LYS A 21 -10.45 -12.05 -13.04
N LEU A 22 -10.74 -13.02 -12.15
CA LEU A 22 -11.47 -12.74 -10.93
C LEU A 22 -10.76 -11.66 -10.09
N SER A 23 -11.44 -10.56 -9.88
CA SER A 23 -10.94 -9.35 -9.21
C SER A 23 -11.87 -8.95 -8.06
N TYR A 24 -11.32 -8.24 -7.08
CA TYR A 24 -12.05 -7.83 -5.88
C TYR A 24 -11.97 -6.33 -5.71
N LEU A 25 -13.15 -5.67 -5.63
CA LEU A 25 -13.27 -4.24 -5.39
C LEU A 25 -13.97 -3.99 -4.06
N THR A 26 -13.35 -3.19 -3.21
CA THR A 26 -13.95 -2.74 -1.96
C THR A 26 -14.44 -1.33 -2.11
N PHE A 27 -15.72 -1.14 -1.80
CA PHE A 27 -16.40 0.14 -1.73
C PHE A 27 -16.49 0.58 -0.28
N SER A 28 -15.84 1.69 0.06
CA SER A 28 -15.93 2.26 1.40
C SER A 28 -16.80 3.53 1.34
N GLY A 29 -17.80 3.61 2.18
CA GLY A 29 -18.72 4.75 2.25
C GLY A 29 -19.05 5.14 3.68
N THR A 30 -19.77 6.25 3.88
CA THR A 30 -20.18 6.74 5.20
C THR A 30 -21.15 5.82 5.91
N THR A 31 -21.91 5.02 5.16
CA THR A 31 -22.78 3.95 5.68
C THR A 31 -22.61 2.69 4.84
N HIS A 32 -22.77 1.54 5.48
CA HIS A 32 -22.71 0.24 4.81
C HIS A 32 -23.76 0.12 3.71
N GLN A 33 -24.99 0.63 3.96
CA GLN A 33 -26.06 0.58 2.99
C GLN A 33 -25.72 1.37 1.72
N ALA A 34 -25.25 2.61 1.83
CA ALA A 34 -24.90 3.45 0.68
C ALA A 34 -23.74 2.83 -0.12
N ALA A 35 -22.71 2.27 0.57
CA ALA A 35 -21.63 1.56 -0.10
C ALA A 35 -22.12 0.32 -0.85
N GLN A 36 -23.07 -0.42 -0.28
CA GLN A 36 -23.66 -1.61 -0.91
C GLN A 36 -24.49 -1.27 -2.15
N GLU A 37 -25.26 -0.19 -2.11
CA GLU A 37 -26.05 0.28 -3.26
C GLU A 37 -25.14 0.62 -4.46
N ILE A 38 -24.04 1.33 -4.23
CA ILE A 38 -23.08 1.64 -5.28
C ILE A 38 -22.34 0.38 -5.76
N ALA A 39 -21.87 -0.45 -4.83
CA ALA A 39 -21.13 -1.68 -5.14
C ALA A 39 -21.91 -2.64 -6.05
N ALA A 40 -23.24 -2.72 -5.87
CA ALA A 40 -24.11 -3.59 -6.67
C ALA A 40 -24.07 -3.30 -8.18
N HIS A 41 -23.73 -2.06 -8.59
CA HIS A 41 -23.60 -1.69 -10.00
C HIS A 41 -22.30 -2.20 -10.66
N PHE A 42 -21.32 -2.66 -9.87
CA PHE A 42 -20.02 -3.09 -10.37
C PHE A 42 -19.81 -4.59 -10.30
N ASN A 43 -20.72 -5.32 -9.66
CA ASN A 43 -20.62 -6.77 -9.55
C ASN A 43 -20.81 -7.44 -10.92
N SER A 44 -19.96 -8.39 -11.28
CA SER A 44 -20.02 -9.15 -12.53
C SER A 44 -19.50 -10.58 -12.33
N GLU A 45 -19.40 -11.36 -13.41
CA GLU A 45 -18.86 -12.74 -13.36
C GLU A 45 -17.39 -12.78 -12.91
N TYR A 46 -16.63 -11.70 -13.13
CA TYR A 46 -15.19 -11.61 -12.80
C TYR A 46 -14.86 -10.45 -11.86
N ILE A 47 -15.83 -9.69 -11.37
CA ILE A 47 -15.65 -8.66 -10.36
C ILE A 47 -16.55 -8.96 -9.16
N ASN A 48 -15.93 -9.27 -8.04
CA ASN A 48 -16.60 -9.36 -6.74
C ASN A 48 -16.49 -8.05 -5.99
N THR A 49 -17.60 -7.57 -5.47
CA THR A 49 -17.66 -6.35 -4.68
C THR A 49 -17.74 -6.64 -3.18
N ILE A 50 -16.98 -5.90 -2.41
CA ILE A 50 -16.96 -5.93 -0.93
C ILE A 50 -17.30 -4.53 -0.44
N VAL A 51 -17.92 -4.41 0.71
CA VAL A 51 -18.26 -3.10 1.29
C VAL A 51 -17.72 -2.97 2.71
N ASN A 52 -17.30 -1.76 3.08
CA ASN A 52 -16.98 -1.37 4.44
C ASN A 52 -17.30 0.12 4.67
N THR A 53 -17.09 0.61 5.89
CA THR A 53 -17.30 2.02 6.26
C THR A 53 -16.00 2.76 6.58
N ASP A 54 -14.86 2.12 6.42
CA ASP A 54 -13.54 2.69 6.68
C ASP A 54 -12.97 3.41 5.44
N ILE A 55 -13.47 4.61 5.18
CA ILE A 55 -13.03 5.43 4.04
C ILE A 55 -11.55 5.82 4.18
N TYR A 56 -11.16 6.32 5.34
CA TYR A 56 -9.81 6.84 5.57
C TYR A 56 -8.77 5.73 5.64
N GLY A 57 -9.04 4.66 6.39
CA GLY A 57 -8.11 3.54 6.48
C GLY A 57 -7.90 2.84 5.14
N SER A 58 -8.95 2.67 4.34
CA SER A 58 -8.82 2.13 2.99
C SER A 58 -7.94 3.00 2.09
N GLN A 59 -8.05 4.33 2.18
CA GLN A 59 -7.21 5.26 1.42
C GLN A 59 -5.75 5.21 1.89
N PHE A 60 -5.50 5.29 3.21
CA PHE A 60 -4.14 5.19 3.74
C PHE A 60 -3.49 3.84 3.40
N ALA A 61 -4.24 2.74 3.50
CA ALA A 61 -3.74 1.42 3.09
C ALA A 61 -3.31 1.40 1.63
N SER A 62 -4.10 2.01 0.74
CA SER A 62 -3.78 2.14 -0.70
C SER A 62 -2.54 2.99 -0.97
N VAL A 63 -2.24 3.96 -0.12
CA VAL A 63 -1.00 4.75 -0.18
C VAL A 63 0.19 3.93 0.33
N LEU A 64 0.04 3.31 1.52
CA LEU A 64 1.09 2.53 2.18
C LEU A 64 1.52 1.31 1.37
N LYS A 65 0.59 0.58 0.75
CA LYS A 65 0.93 -0.57 -0.09
C LYS A 65 1.93 -0.22 -1.19
N ASN A 66 1.83 0.98 -1.76
CA ASN A 66 2.71 1.44 -2.83
C ASN A 66 4.14 1.70 -2.31
N ILE A 67 4.28 2.19 -1.08
CA ILE A 67 5.57 2.35 -0.41
C ILE A 67 6.20 0.99 -0.16
N TYR A 68 5.43 0.05 0.40
CA TYR A 68 5.92 -1.29 0.70
C TYR A 68 6.24 -2.10 -0.57
N ALA A 69 5.46 -1.93 -1.63
CA ALA A 69 5.76 -2.56 -2.93
C ALA A 69 7.06 -2.02 -3.55
N LEU A 70 7.36 -0.73 -3.34
CA LEU A 70 8.64 -0.15 -3.72
C LEU A 70 9.78 -0.80 -2.93
N GLY A 71 9.62 -0.96 -1.61
CA GLY A 71 10.58 -1.69 -0.78
C GLY A 71 10.76 -3.15 -1.20
N ALA A 72 9.67 -3.86 -1.52
CA ALA A 72 9.73 -5.22 -2.07
C ALA A 72 10.55 -5.28 -3.38
N GLY A 73 10.42 -4.25 -4.21
CA GLY A 73 11.24 -4.07 -5.40
C GLY A 73 12.72 -3.86 -5.07
N ILE A 74 13.04 -3.01 -4.08
CA ILE A 74 14.43 -2.79 -3.63
C ILE A 74 15.03 -4.10 -3.14
N ALA A 75 14.30 -4.87 -2.30
CA ALA A 75 14.73 -6.17 -1.83
C ALA A 75 15.08 -7.11 -2.99
N HIS A 76 14.21 -7.17 -3.99
CA HIS A 76 14.45 -7.98 -5.20
C HIS A 76 15.68 -7.52 -5.97
N GLY A 77 15.91 -6.22 -6.11
CA GLY A 77 17.10 -5.65 -6.76
C GLY A 77 18.40 -5.90 -6.00
N LEU A 78 18.31 -6.05 -4.67
CA LEU A 78 19.41 -6.44 -3.78
C LEU A 78 19.60 -7.98 -3.68
N GLU A 79 18.85 -8.75 -4.49
CA GLU A 79 18.90 -10.21 -4.55
C GLU A 79 18.41 -10.95 -3.28
N TYR A 80 17.57 -10.31 -2.47
CA TYR A 80 16.84 -11.01 -1.42
C TYR A 80 15.84 -12.00 -2.01
N GLY A 81 15.78 -13.21 -1.45
CA GLY A 81 14.90 -14.29 -1.89
C GLY A 81 13.47 -14.20 -1.35
N ASP A 82 12.62 -15.16 -1.76
CA ASP A 82 11.20 -15.20 -1.41
C ASP A 82 10.96 -15.41 0.10
N ASN A 83 11.87 -16.09 0.81
CA ASN A 83 11.79 -16.24 2.27
C ASN A 83 11.85 -14.88 2.97
N PHE A 84 12.80 -14.04 2.58
CA PHE A 84 12.88 -12.67 3.09
C PHE A 84 11.65 -11.87 2.70
N LEU A 85 11.23 -11.92 1.44
CA LEU A 85 10.10 -11.15 0.92
C LEU A 85 8.80 -11.47 1.67
N SER A 86 8.56 -12.74 2.00
CA SER A 86 7.38 -13.15 2.77
C SER A 86 7.35 -12.56 4.17
N VAL A 87 8.48 -12.58 4.90
CA VAL A 87 8.61 -11.97 6.23
C VAL A 87 8.52 -10.46 6.14
N TYR A 88 9.17 -9.85 5.15
CA TYR A 88 9.08 -8.42 4.88
C TYR A 88 7.63 -7.97 4.71
N ILE A 89 6.85 -8.64 3.86
CA ILE A 89 5.45 -8.26 3.60
C ILE A 89 4.58 -8.46 4.86
N ALA A 90 4.82 -9.51 5.64
CA ALA A 90 4.10 -9.72 6.90
C ALA A 90 4.35 -8.56 7.88
N ASN A 91 5.61 -8.09 8.00
CA ASN A 91 5.95 -6.93 8.83
C ASN A 91 5.37 -5.62 8.25
N CYS A 92 5.33 -5.45 6.94
CA CYS A 92 4.65 -4.32 6.30
C CYS A 92 3.14 -4.30 6.63
N ALA A 93 2.48 -5.46 6.64
CA ALA A 93 1.08 -5.56 7.03
C ALA A 93 0.85 -5.15 8.49
N ASN A 94 1.73 -5.58 9.40
CA ASN A 94 1.68 -5.18 10.81
C ASN A 94 1.92 -3.67 10.97
N GLU A 95 2.92 -3.12 10.29
CA GLU A 95 3.22 -1.68 10.32
C GLU A 95 2.03 -0.86 9.79
N MET A 96 1.43 -1.29 8.67
CA MET A 96 0.21 -0.69 8.13
C MET A 96 -0.92 -0.70 9.16
N ALA A 97 -1.23 -1.84 9.78
CA ALA A 97 -2.30 -1.98 10.76
C ALA A 97 -2.06 -1.06 11.97
N ASN A 98 -0.83 -0.99 12.48
CA ASN A 98 -0.45 -0.12 13.59
C ASN A 98 -0.64 1.37 13.24
N PHE A 99 -0.25 1.78 12.04
CA PHE A 99 -0.47 3.15 11.56
C PHE A 99 -1.96 3.47 11.47
N LEU A 100 -2.75 2.60 10.84
CA LEU A 100 -4.20 2.80 10.68
C LEU A 100 -4.92 2.91 12.02
N GLN A 101 -4.57 2.07 12.99
CA GLN A 101 -5.13 2.15 14.36
C GLN A 101 -4.80 3.49 15.04
N LYS A 102 -3.62 4.04 14.80
CA LYS A 102 -3.25 5.38 15.31
C LYS A 102 -4.07 6.49 14.67
N CYS A 103 -4.36 6.38 13.37
CA CYS A 103 -5.16 7.36 12.63
C CYS A 103 -6.63 7.35 13.05
N ASP A 104 -7.22 6.20 13.41
CA ASP A 104 -8.61 6.07 13.84
C ASP A 104 -8.92 6.85 15.14
N HIS A 105 -7.91 7.19 15.92
CA HIS A 105 -8.04 7.94 17.15
C HIS A 105 -7.90 9.47 16.96
N CYS A 106 -7.75 9.95 15.72
CA CYS A 106 -7.56 11.36 15.42
C CYS A 106 -8.89 12.09 15.22
N GLU A 107 -8.95 13.37 15.66
CA GLU A 107 -10.13 14.23 15.46
C GLU A 107 -10.46 14.36 13.96
N GLY A 108 -11.70 14.00 13.61
CA GLY A 108 -12.20 14.06 12.23
C GLY A 108 -12.26 12.72 11.48
N ALA A 109 -11.72 11.64 12.04
CA ALA A 109 -11.97 10.31 11.50
C ALA A 109 -13.47 9.98 11.57
N THR A 110 -14.04 9.44 10.50
CA THR A 110 -15.40 8.90 10.55
C THR A 110 -15.41 7.76 11.56
N LYS A 111 -16.34 7.81 12.53
CA LYS A 111 -16.51 6.70 13.48
C LYS A 111 -16.83 5.44 12.67
N VAL A 112 -15.89 4.52 12.65
CA VAL A 112 -16.09 3.22 12.01
C VAL A 112 -17.07 2.44 12.88
N GLU A 113 -18.20 2.03 12.32
CA GLU A 113 -19.25 1.30 13.06
C GLU A 113 -18.75 -0.06 13.58
N VAL A 114 -17.82 -0.67 12.85
CA VAL A 114 -17.20 -1.97 13.18
C VAL A 114 -15.69 -1.85 12.97
N ALA A 115 -14.90 -2.30 13.94
CA ALA A 115 -13.44 -2.28 13.85
C ALA A 115 -12.97 -2.92 12.55
N PRO A 116 -12.08 -2.26 11.77
CA PRO A 116 -11.63 -2.77 10.49
C PRO A 116 -10.91 -4.11 10.62
N ASN A 117 -11.22 -5.04 9.73
CA ASN A 117 -10.45 -6.27 9.59
C ASN A 117 -9.27 -6.03 8.65
N TYR A 118 -8.11 -5.72 9.17
CA TYR A 118 -6.91 -5.45 8.37
C TYR A 118 -6.37 -6.66 7.58
N ASN A 119 -6.93 -7.86 7.78
CA ASN A 119 -6.67 -9.01 6.93
C ASN A 119 -7.58 -9.05 5.68
N ALA A 120 -8.53 -8.12 5.56
CA ALA A 120 -9.43 -8.07 4.41
C ALA A 120 -8.70 -7.65 3.12
N SER A 121 -9.38 -7.89 1.99
CA SER A 121 -8.82 -7.72 0.64
C SER A 121 -8.28 -6.31 0.36
N VAL A 122 -8.94 -5.26 0.84
CA VAL A 122 -8.53 -3.86 0.61
C VAL A 122 -7.26 -3.47 1.37
N TYR A 123 -6.91 -4.19 2.42
CA TYR A 123 -5.69 -3.99 3.20
C TYR A 123 -4.62 -5.01 2.80
N LEU A 124 -4.63 -6.20 3.43
CA LEU A 124 -3.63 -7.23 3.21
C LEU A 124 -3.65 -7.77 1.78
N GLY A 125 -4.82 -8.01 1.19
CA GLY A 125 -4.93 -8.56 -0.16
C GLY A 125 -4.32 -7.62 -1.21
N ASP A 126 -4.61 -6.32 -1.11
CA ASP A 126 -4.09 -5.31 -2.02
C ASP A 126 -2.59 -5.05 -1.80
N LEU A 127 -2.10 -5.13 -0.57
CA LEU A 127 -0.67 -5.13 -0.26
C LEU A 127 0.05 -6.31 -0.92
N LEU A 128 -0.46 -7.53 -0.74
CA LEU A 128 0.12 -8.73 -1.29
C LEU A 128 0.24 -8.66 -2.81
N VAL A 129 -0.86 -8.40 -3.51
CA VAL A 129 -0.83 -8.34 -4.98
C VAL A 129 0.10 -7.25 -5.49
N THR A 130 0.16 -6.10 -4.82
CA THR A 130 1.03 -4.98 -5.24
C THR A 130 2.51 -5.29 -5.03
N CYS A 131 2.87 -6.05 -3.98
CA CYS A 131 4.24 -6.46 -3.71
C CYS A 131 4.72 -7.60 -4.62
N TYR A 132 3.85 -8.55 -4.99
CA TYR A 132 4.22 -9.70 -5.81
C TYR A 132 4.06 -9.47 -7.32
N SER A 133 3.12 -8.62 -7.72
CA SER A 133 2.79 -8.43 -9.14
C SER A 133 3.94 -7.84 -9.95
N LEU A 134 4.19 -8.43 -11.12
CA LEU A 134 5.11 -7.88 -12.11
C LEU A 134 4.55 -6.62 -12.80
N TYR A 135 3.25 -6.37 -12.72
CA TYR A 135 2.61 -5.15 -13.22
C TYR A 135 2.80 -3.95 -12.28
N SER A 136 3.30 -4.18 -11.05
CA SER A 136 3.49 -3.10 -10.08
C SER A 136 4.65 -2.18 -10.49
N ARG A 137 4.31 -0.96 -10.90
CA ARG A 137 5.27 0.11 -11.21
C ARG A 137 6.16 0.45 -10.01
N ASN A 138 5.59 0.43 -8.81
CA ASN A 138 6.34 0.67 -7.58
C ASN A 138 7.40 -0.41 -7.35
N ARG A 139 7.04 -1.68 -7.56
CA ARG A 139 7.99 -2.79 -7.47
C ARG A 139 9.10 -2.68 -8.52
N THR A 140 8.77 -2.33 -9.77
CA THR A 140 9.75 -2.12 -10.83
C THR A 140 10.70 -0.98 -10.51
N PHE A 141 10.18 0.16 -10.04
CA PHE A 141 11.00 1.29 -9.61
C PHE A 141 11.95 0.91 -8.47
N GLY A 142 11.44 0.22 -7.45
CA GLY A 142 12.26 -0.26 -6.33
C GLY A 142 13.37 -1.21 -6.79
N ASN A 143 13.07 -2.13 -7.71
CA ASN A 143 14.06 -3.04 -8.26
C ASN A 143 15.25 -2.32 -8.94
N MET A 144 14.98 -1.22 -9.66
CA MET A 144 16.02 -0.40 -10.22
C MET A 144 16.89 0.26 -9.15
N ILE A 145 16.27 0.80 -8.10
CA ILE A 145 17.00 1.38 -6.96
C ILE A 145 17.87 0.32 -6.26
N GLY A 146 17.33 -0.87 -6.03
CA GLY A 146 18.09 -2.00 -5.46
C GLY A 146 19.30 -2.42 -6.31
N LYS A 147 19.18 -2.33 -7.64
CA LYS A 147 20.25 -2.56 -8.59
C LYS A 147 21.27 -1.41 -8.71
N GLY A 148 21.12 -0.35 -7.92
CA GLY A 148 22.06 0.77 -7.87
C GLY A 148 21.74 1.94 -8.80
N TYR A 149 20.59 1.97 -9.46
CA TYR A 149 20.14 3.15 -10.18
C TYR A 149 19.92 4.30 -9.22
N SER A 150 20.28 5.52 -9.60
CA SER A 150 19.86 6.70 -8.87
C SER A 150 18.33 6.89 -9.01
N VAL A 151 17.70 7.51 -8.02
CA VAL A 151 16.27 7.84 -8.06
C VAL A 151 15.90 8.55 -9.36
N LYS A 152 16.72 9.54 -9.76
CA LYS A 152 16.51 10.30 -11.00
C LYS A 152 16.60 9.43 -12.25
N ALA A 153 17.58 8.52 -12.32
CA ALA A 153 17.72 7.61 -13.46
C ALA A 153 16.53 6.65 -13.56
N ALA A 154 16.09 6.08 -12.42
CA ALA A 154 14.94 5.20 -12.37
C ALA A 154 13.63 5.92 -12.77
N GLN A 155 13.44 7.18 -12.36
CA GLN A 155 12.31 8.01 -12.79
C GLN A 155 12.26 8.26 -14.28
N LEU A 156 13.42 8.53 -14.90
CA LEU A 156 13.51 8.77 -16.33
C LEU A 156 13.25 7.51 -17.16
N GLU A 157 13.73 6.36 -16.68
CA GLU A 157 13.59 5.08 -17.38
C GLU A 157 12.14 4.57 -17.37
N LEU A 158 11.43 4.73 -16.26
CA LEU A 158 10.06 4.22 -16.13
C LEU A 158 9.01 4.92 -17.00
N ASN A 159 9.28 6.14 -17.51
CA ASN A 159 8.31 6.96 -18.26
C ASN A 159 6.93 7.13 -17.59
N MET A 160 6.76 6.68 -16.35
CA MET A 160 5.53 6.70 -15.56
C MET A 160 5.84 6.96 -14.09
N VAL A 161 4.90 7.56 -13.39
CA VAL A 161 5.05 7.84 -11.96
C VAL A 161 4.90 6.54 -11.14
N ALA A 162 5.89 6.27 -10.26
CA ALA A 162 5.75 5.31 -9.17
C ALA A 162 5.18 6.07 -7.96
N GLU A 163 3.91 5.84 -7.66
CA GLU A 163 3.18 6.60 -6.63
C GLU A 163 3.84 6.50 -5.26
N GLY A 164 4.43 5.33 -4.94
CA GLY A 164 5.15 5.08 -3.68
C GLY A 164 6.32 6.04 -3.43
N TYR A 165 6.90 6.62 -4.49
CA TYR A 165 7.97 7.61 -4.34
C TYR A 165 7.47 8.85 -3.58
N ASN A 166 6.45 9.53 -4.11
CA ASN A 166 5.89 10.71 -3.43
C ASN A 166 5.17 10.34 -2.14
N ALA A 167 4.46 9.20 -2.14
CA ALA A 167 3.76 8.68 -0.98
C ALA A 167 4.68 8.50 0.23
N SER A 168 5.92 8.03 0.04
CA SER A 168 6.87 7.83 1.13
C SER A 168 7.21 9.14 1.87
N LYS A 169 7.27 10.26 1.15
CA LYS A 169 7.48 11.57 1.75
C LYS A 169 6.22 12.06 2.48
N CYS A 170 5.06 11.98 1.82
CA CYS A 170 3.79 12.41 2.43
C CYS A 170 3.49 11.64 3.72
N ILE A 171 3.64 10.31 3.72
CA ILE A 171 3.42 9.49 4.91
C ILE A 171 4.44 9.81 6.02
N HIS A 172 5.69 10.06 5.67
CA HIS A 172 6.69 10.47 6.65
C HIS A 172 6.28 11.77 7.37
N GLU A 173 5.88 12.80 6.60
CA GLU A 173 5.40 14.09 7.13
C GLU A 173 4.09 13.94 7.95
N ILE A 174 3.15 13.14 7.47
CA ILE A 174 1.89 12.87 8.17
C ILE A 174 2.16 12.13 9.49
N ASN A 175 3.07 11.16 9.49
CA ASN A 175 3.38 10.37 10.68
C ASN A 175 4.04 11.18 11.80
N GLU A 176 4.65 12.33 11.51
CA GLU A 176 5.12 13.26 12.55
C GLU A 176 3.98 13.72 13.47
N GLN A 177 2.73 13.74 12.98
CA GLN A 177 1.54 14.11 13.75
C GLN A 177 0.95 12.90 14.50
N TYR A 178 0.98 11.71 13.89
CA TYR A 178 0.36 10.51 14.46
C TYR A 178 1.28 9.71 15.39
N GLY A 179 2.59 9.78 15.17
CA GLY A 179 3.59 9.12 15.99
C GLY A 179 3.48 7.59 15.97
N ALA A 180 3.10 7.00 14.84
CA ALA A 180 3.12 5.57 14.68
C ALA A 180 4.55 5.06 14.48
N GLU A 181 4.83 3.85 14.98
CA GLU A 181 6.09 3.17 14.71
C GLU A 181 6.07 2.63 13.28
N MET A 182 6.85 3.25 12.39
CA MET A 182 6.91 2.93 10.97
C MET A 182 8.35 2.76 10.49
N PRO A 183 9.09 1.80 11.04
CA PRO A 183 10.52 1.65 10.70
C PRO A 183 10.76 1.26 9.25
N ILE A 184 9.89 0.44 8.62
CA ILE A 184 10.05 0.01 7.24
C ILE A 184 9.79 1.19 6.28
N ALA A 185 8.66 1.88 6.42
CA ALA A 185 8.36 3.05 5.60
C ALA A 185 9.40 4.17 5.77
N THR A 186 9.92 4.35 7.00
CA THR A 186 10.99 5.31 7.30
C THR A 186 12.29 4.94 6.59
N ALA A 187 12.70 3.68 6.60
CA ALA A 187 13.91 3.23 5.90
C ALA A 187 13.78 3.44 4.38
N ILE A 188 12.61 3.15 3.80
CA ILE A 188 12.33 3.41 2.38
C ILE A 188 12.41 4.91 2.08
N TYR A 189 11.80 5.76 2.92
CA TYR A 189 11.92 7.21 2.79
C TYR A 189 13.38 7.67 2.83
N GLN A 190 14.20 7.15 3.75
CA GLN A 190 15.62 7.52 3.86
C GLN A 190 16.41 7.14 2.59
N ILE A 191 16.13 5.97 2.01
CA ILE A 191 16.75 5.55 0.74
C ILE A 191 16.39 6.52 -0.39
N LEU A 192 15.10 6.88 -0.51
CA LEU A 192 14.58 7.67 -1.63
C LEU A 192 14.89 9.16 -1.54
N TRP A 193 14.87 9.73 -0.33
CA TRP A 193 14.90 11.19 -0.12
C TRP A 193 16.14 11.69 0.63
N LYS A 194 16.79 10.81 1.41
CA LYS A 194 18.00 11.14 2.17
C LYS A 194 19.25 10.50 1.59
N HIS A 195 19.13 9.85 0.43
CA HIS A 195 20.24 9.23 -0.31
C HIS A 195 20.99 8.16 0.50
N VAL A 196 20.31 7.51 1.45
CA VAL A 196 20.88 6.33 2.13
C VAL A 196 21.02 5.21 1.07
N HIS A 197 22.17 4.55 1.05
CA HIS A 197 22.38 3.45 0.11
C HIS A 197 21.38 2.32 0.37
N ALA A 198 20.78 1.75 -0.67
CA ALA A 198 19.72 0.75 -0.54
C ALA A 198 20.12 -0.44 0.34
N ALA A 199 21.34 -0.99 0.18
CA ALA A 199 21.83 -2.08 1.01
C ALA A 199 21.91 -1.71 2.50
N ASN A 200 22.32 -0.47 2.83
CA ASN A 200 22.41 -0.02 4.21
C ASN A 200 21.01 0.13 4.84
N GLY A 201 20.06 0.69 4.10
CA GLY A 201 18.69 0.82 4.57
C GLY A 201 18.03 -0.54 4.81
N PHE A 202 18.28 -1.52 3.93
CA PHE A 202 17.76 -2.88 4.08
C PHE A 202 18.46 -3.66 5.21
N ALA A 203 19.73 -3.45 5.47
CA ALA A 203 20.41 -4.00 6.64
C ALA A 203 19.81 -3.52 7.98
N GLU A 204 19.21 -2.32 8.02
CA GLU A 204 18.43 -1.88 9.19
C GLU A 204 17.06 -2.54 9.25
N ILE A 205 16.39 -2.73 8.09
CA ILE A 205 15.11 -3.45 8.03
C ILE A 205 15.29 -4.90 8.52
N GLU A 206 16.35 -5.61 8.10
CA GLU A 206 16.63 -6.98 8.55
C GLU A 206 16.63 -7.14 10.08
N LYS A 207 17.13 -6.14 10.81
CA LYS A 207 17.23 -6.20 12.27
C LYS A 207 15.90 -6.11 13.00
N ILE A 208 14.86 -5.63 12.33
CA ILE A 208 13.55 -5.37 12.93
C ILE A 208 12.47 -6.35 12.45
N LEU A 209 12.78 -7.19 11.46
CA LEU A 209 11.82 -8.21 11.00
C LEU A 209 11.66 -9.31 12.05
N LEU A 210 10.40 -9.66 12.32
CA LEU A 210 9.98 -10.67 13.30
C LEU A 210 9.47 -11.93 12.62
#